data_5b88d036ed9502300de10c45baa89fac
#
_entry.id   5b88d036ed9502300de10c45baa89fac
#
_cell.length_a   1.000
_cell.length_b   1.000
_cell.length_c   1.000
_cell.angle_alpha   90.00
_cell.angle_beta   90.00
_cell.angle_gamma   90.00
#
_symmetry.space_group_name_H-M   'P 1'
#
loop_
_entity.id
_entity.type
_entity.pdbx_description
1 polymer ?
#
loop_
_entity_poly.entity_id
_entity_poly.type
_entity_poly.pdbx_seq_one_letter_code
_entity_poly.pdbx_strand_id
1 'polypeptide(L)'
;MNKYILSFCCLLTFCTSMAQDNVIDRVEWVVGDKSILRSDIEDAIKYWKLQNRRFDGDPYSVVGEDLAVQELFLHQAAIDSVEVNETQLMRQVDAQIEEYIQRAGSKEKLEEYQKMPMRKIREMLYDNLHNNNMMYMMRQKIVGEIKVSPSLVRRYVESLPQDSIPFIQEQVEVQIITVEPAINLDEIDRIKEELRDYAERVNSGETSFSTLALLYSEDPGSARRGGELGFRGRGQFVPEFATAAFNLTDPSKVSKIVETEYGFHIIQLIDKRGDRVNVRHILRKPRVSTESIKQMMLNLDSLAREIRQDSITFEDAVVMCSFDKETNNNHGIMFNKETGASRFQLQDLPVDVARVVDGMRVGEVSSPFTMRLDNGKTICAIIKLKSKVDAHKANIKDDYEVLKEIYQRKMGEDRTNDWIREKQKSIYVRLNGDAKREDFKYPGWVFYEDKK
;
A
#
# COMPACT_ATOMS: atom_id res chain seq x y z
N MET A 1 -8.66 26.09 92.13
CA MET A 1 -7.26 26.54 91.89
C MET A 1 -6.85 26.13 90.48
N ASN A 2 -6.37 27.14 89.73
CA ASN A 2 -5.73 27.07 88.43
C ASN A 2 -6.62 26.62 87.23
N LYS A 3 -7.11 27.51 86.61
CA LYS A 3 -7.08 28.39 85.44
C LYS A 3 -6.03 28.04 84.42
N TYR A 4 -6.48 27.51 83.29
CA TYR A 4 -5.73 27.68 82.02
C TYR A 4 -6.69 28.21 80.95
N ILE A 5 -6.39 29.44 80.59
CA ILE A 5 -6.95 30.14 79.45
C ILE A 5 -6.29 29.58 78.19
N LEU A 6 -7.04 28.94 77.33
CA LEU A 6 -6.59 28.54 76.01
C LEU A 6 -6.95 29.59 74.97
N SER A 7 -5.96 30.39 74.61
CA SER A 7 -6.04 31.37 73.52
C SER A 7 -6.19 30.65 72.19
N PHE A 8 -7.35 30.83 71.54
CA PHE A 8 -7.65 30.32 70.22
C PHE A 8 -7.12 31.31 69.16
N CYS A 9 -5.87 31.11 68.73
CA CYS A 9 -5.32 31.80 67.54
C CYS A 9 -5.97 31.26 66.28
N CYS A 10 -6.90 32.03 65.68
CA CYS A 10 -7.33 31.80 64.31
C CYS A 10 -6.18 32.07 63.34
N LEU A 11 -5.56 30.99 62.89
CA LEU A 11 -4.70 31.03 61.71
C LEU A 11 -5.58 31.05 60.46
N LEU A 12 -5.80 32.22 59.91
CA LEU A 12 -6.34 32.39 58.54
C LEU A 12 -5.26 31.91 57.58
N THR A 13 -5.34 30.65 57.21
CA THR A 13 -4.64 30.15 56.00
C THR A 13 -5.34 30.72 54.80
N PHE A 14 -4.70 31.69 54.16
CA PHE A 14 -5.01 32.16 52.83
C PHE A 14 -4.78 30.99 51.86
N CYS A 15 -5.80 30.23 51.53
CA CYS A 15 -5.80 29.38 50.39
C CYS A 15 -5.75 30.29 49.13
N THR A 16 -4.56 30.53 48.63
CA THR A 16 -4.43 31.00 47.24
C THR A 16 -4.95 29.88 46.36
N SER A 17 -6.19 29.97 45.97
CA SER A 17 -6.73 29.22 44.84
C SER A 17 -5.87 29.61 43.64
N MET A 18 -4.92 28.77 43.29
CA MET A 18 -4.40 28.77 41.93
C MET A 18 -5.62 28.50 41.08
N ALA A 19 -6.17 29.53 40.46
CA ALA A 19 -7.07 29.36 39.34
C ALA A 19 -6.27 28.56 38.30
N GLN A 20 -6.48 27.25 38.21
CA GLN A 20 -6.15 26.54 37.02
C GLN A 20 -6.95 27.21 35.92
N ASP A 21 -6.28 27.93 35.05
CA ASP A 21 -6.86 28.34 33.79
C ASP A 21 -7.41 27.06 33.12
N ASN A 22 -8.72 26.88 33.23
CA ASN A 22 -9.46 25.87 32.49
C ASN A 22 -9.54 26.32 31.01
N VAL A 23 -8.40 26.56 30.41
CA VAL A 23 -8.29 26.68 28.95
C VAL A 23 -8.50 25.29 28.41
N ILE A 24 -9.70 25.02 27.92
CA ILE A 24 -10.09 23.73 27.38
C ILE A 24 -9.22 23.39 26.17
N ASP A 25 -8.88 24.37 25.33
CA ASP A 25 -7.88 24.32 24.27
C ASP A 25 -7.55 25.76 23.81
N ARG A 26 -6.38 25.96 23.21
CA ARG A 26 -5.95 27.29 22.75
C ARG A 26 -5.91 27.33 21.23
N VAL A 27 -6.54 28.35 20.64
CA VAL A 27 -6.40 28.61 19.20
C VAL A 27 -5.00 29.19 18.94
N GLU A 28 -4.17 28.45 18.22
CA GLU A 28 -2.81 28.87 17.86
C GLU A 28 -2.80 29.61 16.52
N TRP A 29 -3.54 29.12 15.53
CA TRP A 29 -3.67 29.77 14.22
C TRP A 29 -5.14 29.94 13.84
N VAL A 30 -5.42 30.96 13.05
CA VAL A 30 -6.66 31.10 12.27
C VAL A 30 -6.24 31.31 10.82
N VAL A 31 -6.78 30.50 9.90
CA VAL A 31 -6.52 30.58 8.46
C VAL A 31 -7.88 30.62 7.74
N GLY A 32 -8.18 31.76 7.12
CA GLY A 32 -9.52 32.00 6.59
C GLY A 32 -10.59 31.93 7.69
N ASP A 33 -11.49 30.96 7.59
CA ASP A 33 -12.57 30.66 8.54
C ASP A 33 -12.26 29.51 9.50
N LYS A 34 -11.07 28.92 9.42
CA LYS A 34 -10.66 27.75 10.21
C LYS A 34 -9.69 28.12 11.32
N SER A 35 -9.89 27.50 12.47
CA SER A 35 -8.99 27.59 13.61
C SER A 35 -8.19 26.30 13.77
N ILE A 36 -6.89 26.43 14.01
CA ILE A 36 -6.00 25.35 14.37
C ILE A 36 -5.73 25.47 15.86
N LEU A 37 -6.06 24.42 16.59
CA LEU A 37 -5.92 24.37 18.03
C LEU A 37 -4.52 23.87 18.43
N ARG A 38 -4.14 24.16 19.67
CA ARG A 38 -2.89 23.64 20.22
C ARG A 38 -2.87 22.12 20.26
N SER A 39 -4.01 21.49 20.61
CA SER A 39 -4.16 20.05 20.56
C SER A 39 -3.92 19.45 19.18
N ASP A 40 -4.38 20.12 18.11
CA ASP A 40 -4.18 19.67 16.73
C ASP A 40 -2.67 19.61 16.39
N ILE A 41 -1.93 20.66 16.81
CA ILE A 41 -0.48 20.72 16.61
C ILE A 41 0.23 19.65 17.43
N GLU A 42 -0.17 19.44 18.69
CA GLU A 42 0.43 18.40 19.55
C GLU A 42 0.20 16.99 19.02
N ASP A 43 -0.97 16.70 18.50
CA ASP A 43 -1.28 15.40 17.90
C ASP A 43 -0.54 15.20 16.59
N ALA A 44 -0.42 16.22 15.77
CA ALA A 44 0.40 16.18 14.56
C ALA A 44 1.90 15.98 14.89
N ILE A 45 2.44 16.65 15.92
CA ILE A 45 3.82 16.44 16.41
C ILE A 45 4.03 14.98 16.85
N LYS A 46 3.08 14.40 17.61
CA LYS A 46 3.13 12.99 18.01
C LYS A 46 3.18 12.07 16.80
N TYR A 47 2.31 12.34 15.81
CA TYR A 47 2.25 11.56 14.57
C TYR A 47 3.56 11.64 13.78
N TRP A 48 4.15 12.85 13.62
CA TRP A 48 5.42 13.02 12.93
C TRP A 48 6.56 12.27 13.64
N LYS A 49 6.59 12.30 14.98
CA LYS A 49 7.56 11.53 15.78
C LYS A 49 7.43 10.03 15.58
N LEU A 50 6.20 9.50 15.52
CA LEU A 50 5.95 8.07 15.23
C LEU A 50 6.45 7.66 13.84
N GLN A 51 6.44 8.58 12.88
CA GLN A 51 6.97 8.38 11.53
C GLN A 51 8.48 8.66 11.40
N ASN A 52 9.19 8.93 12.50
CA ASN A 52 10.60 9.34 12.52
C ASN A 52 10.88 10.56 11.61
N ARG A 53 9.91 11.46 11.38
CA ARG A 53 10.12 12.71 10.65
C ARG A 53 10.94 13.67 11.52
N ARG A 54 11.90 14.35 10.88
CA ARG A 54 12.72 15.38 11.54
C ARG A 54 11.99 16.73 11.49
N PHE A 55 12.22 17.55 12.51
CA PHE A 55 11.77 18.94 12.57
C PHE A 55 12.95 19.85 12.21
N ASP A 56 12.73 20.77 11.29
CA ASP A 56 13.73 21.76 10.89
C ASP A 56 13.42 23.07 11.62
N GLY A 57 13.54 23.06 12.93
CA GLY A 57 13.21 24.15 13.83
C GLY A 57 12.35 23.72 15.02
N ASP A 58 11.70 24.68 15.66
CA ASP A 58 10.78 24.43 16.76
C ASP A 58 9.55 23.62 16.28
N PRO A 59 9.26 22.45 16.89
CA PRO A 59 8.18 21.59 16.41
C PRO A 59 6.79 22.26 16.36
N TYR A 60 6.48 23.17 17.30
CA TYR A 60 5.20 23.89 17.29
C TYR A 60 5.12 24.88 16.14
N SER A 61 6.21 25.51 15.80
CA SER A 61 6.29 26.45 14.67
C SER A 61 6.19 25.71 13.34
N VAL A 62 7.01 24.67 13.14
CA VAL A 62 7.09 23.91 11.89
C VAL A 62 5.78 23.17 11.60
N VAL A 63 5.22 22.49 12.60
CA VAL A 63 3.97 21.73 12.44
C VAL A 63 2.77 22.67 12.37
N GLY A 64 2.76 23.75 13.15
CA GLY A 64 1.70 24.76 13.09
C GLY A 64 1.61 25.40 11.70
N GLU A 65 2.73 25.73 11.09
CA GLU A 65 2.78 26.21 9.70
C GLU A 65 2.33 25.15 8.69
N ASP A 66 2.73 23.90 8.86
CA ASP A 66 2.31 22.82 7.95
C ASP A 66 0.79 22.67 7.96
N LEU A 67 0.16 22.69 9.15
CA LEU A 67 -1.30 22.68 9.28
C LEU A 67 -1.94 23.94 8.68
N ALA A 68 -1.34 25.11 8.86
CA ALA A 68 -1.82 26.36 8.24
C ALA A 68 -1.77 26.27 6.70
N VAL A 69 -0.75 25.68 6.14
CA VAL A 69 -0.64 25.44 4.69
C VAL A 69 -1.70 24.41 4.23
N GLN A 70 -1.99 23.39 5.00
CA GLN A 70 -3.08 22.44 4.69
C GLN A 70 -4.44 23.17 4.64
N GLU A 71 -4.74 24.00 5.63
CA GLU A 71 -5.96 24.81 5.63
C GLU A 71 -6.02 25.81 4.46
N LEU A 72 -4.88 26.33 4.00
CA LEU A 72 -4.79 27.15 2.80
C LEU A 72 -5.27 26.40 1.54
N PHE A 73 -4.84 25.14 1.38
CA PHE A 73 -5.30 24.29 0.29
C PHE A 73 -6.79 23.98 0.38
N LEU A 74 -7.29 23.61 1.56
CA LEU A 74 -8.69 23.27 1.78
C LEU A 74 -9.60 24.49 1.54
N HIS A 75 -9.23 25.66 2.05
CA HIS A 75 -9.94 26.90 1.82
C HIS A 75 -10.04 27.24 0.33
N GLN A 76 -8.93 27.14 -0.41
CA GLN A 76 -8.94 27.41 -1.84
C GLN A 76 -9.73 26.34 -2.61
N ALA A 77 -9.64 25.08 -2.20
CA ALA A 77 -10.41 24.00 -2.83
C ALA A 77 -11.91 24.24 -2.70
N ALA A 78 -12.36 24.77 -1.55
CA ALA A 78 -13.76 25.15 -1.35
C ALA A 78 -14.18 26.31 -2.25
N ILE A 79 -13.34 27.36 -2.38
CA ILE A 79 -13.58 28.49 -3.29
C ILE A 79 -13.67 28.01 -4.75
N ASP A 80 -12.78 27.11 -5.12
CA ASP A 80 -12.65 26.58 -6.48
C ASP A 80 -13.64 25.46 -6.79
N SER A 81 -14.54 25.12 -5.84
CA SER A 81 -15.53 24.02 -5.95
C SER A 81 -14.89 22.70 -6.40
N VAL A 82 -13.78 22.34 -5.78
CA VAL A 82 -13.12 21.05 -6.04
C VAL A 82 -13.98 19.95 -5.42
N GLU A 83 -14.37 18.96 -6.21
CA GLU A 83 -15.22 17.85 -5.77
C GLU A 83 -14.43 16.55 -5.66
N VAL A 84 -14.66 15.79 -4.60
CA VAL A 84 -14.13 14.44 -4.39
C VAL A 84 -15.16 13.41 -4.86
N ASN A 85 -14.69 12.32 -5.47
CA ASN A 85 -15.58 11.22 -5.84
C ASN A 85 -16.02 10.46 -4.58
N GLU A 86 -17.24 10.75 -4.10
CA GLU A 86 -17.82 10.18 -2.88
C GLU A 86 -17.87 8.64 -2.89
N THR A 87 -18.22 8.04 -4.06
CA THR A 87 -18.29 6.58 -4.17
C THR A 87 -16.92 5.93 -4.01
N GLN A 88 -15.88 6.55 -4.51
CA GLN A 88 -14.50 6.07 -4.36
C GLN A 88 -13.99 6.29 -2.95
N LEU A 89 -14.28 7.46 -2.35
CA LEU A 89 -13.92 7.81 -0.98
C LEU A 89 -14.54 6.82 0.01
N MET A 90 -15.84 6.54 -0.11
CA MET A 90 -16.52 5.57 0.77
C MET A 90 -15.92 4.16 0.66
N ARG A 91 -15.53 3.73 -0.54
CA ARG A 91 -14.82 2.45 -0.71
C ARG A 91 -13.46 2.44 -0.02
N GLN A 92 -12.71 3.54 -0.07
CA GLN A 92 -11.44 3.66 0.65
C GLN A 92 -11.64 3.60 2.16
N VAL A 93 -12.64 4.32 2.69
CA VAL A 93 -13.01 4.28 4.11
C VAL A 93 -13.35 2.86 4.54
N ASP A 94 -14.21 2.17 3.78
CA ASP A 94 -14.60 0.79 4.09
C ASP A 94 -13.40 -0.17 4.10
N ALA A 95 -12.54 -0.09 3.09
CA ALA A 95 -11.34 -0.93 2.98
C ALA A 95 -10.39 -0.70 4.16
N GLN A 96 -10.17 0.56 4.54
CA GLN A 96 -9.27 0.90 5.64
C GLN A 96 -9.83 0.52 7.01
N ILE A 97 -11.15 0.63 7.20
CA ILE A 97 -11.81 0.11 8.41
C ILE A 97 -11.66 -1.40 8.52
N GLU A 98 -11.88 -2.13 7.44
CA GLU A 98 -11.69 -3.59 7.42
C GLU A 98 -10.24 -3.97 7.75
N GLU A 99 -9.26 -3.24 7.23
CA GLU A 99 -7.85 -3.44 7.57
C GLU A 99 -7.58 -3.20 9.07
N TYR A 100 -8.14 -2.12 9.64
CA TYR A 100 -7.99 -1.84 11.07
C TYR A 100 -8.64 -2.90 11.94
N ILE A 101 -9.82 -3.40 11.57
CA ILE A 101 -10.49 -4.50 12.26
C ILE A 101 -9.64 -5.77 12.19
N GLN A 102 -9.06 -6.08 11.03
CA GLN A 102 -8.19 -7.25 10.87
C GLN A 102 -6.93 -7.15 11.74
N ARG A 103 -6.30 -5.99 11.81
CA ARG A 103 -5.13 -5.74 12.66
C ARG A 103 -5.46 -5.81 14.15
N ALA A 104 -6.60 -5.28 14.56
CA ALA A 104 -7.07 -5.32 15.96
C ALA A 104 -7.60 -6.71 16.37
N GLY A 105 -8.01 -7.52 15.39
CA GLY A 105 -8.58 -8.85 15.57
C GLY A 105 -10.11 -8.87 15.66
N SER A 106 -10.76 -7.78 16.06
CA SER A 106 -12.22 -7.61 15.99
C SER A 106 -12.63 -6.15 16.06
N LYS A 107 -13.89 -5.86 15.73
CA LYS A 107 -14.48 -4.52 15.83
C LYS A 107 -14.45 -3.99 17.27
N GLU A 108 -14.81 -4.82 18.23
CA GLU A 108 -14.88 -4.48 19.67
C GLU A 108 -13.49 -4.12 20.19
N LYS A 109 -12.46 -4.88 19.79
CA LYS A 109 -11.08 -4.58 20.18
C LYS A 109 -10.57 -3.27 19.54
N LEU A 110 -10.99 -2.97 18.31
CA LEU A 110 -10.66 -1.69 17.68
C LEU A 110 -11.31 -0.53 18.43
N GLU A 111 -12.59 -0.65 18.80
CA GLU A 111 -13.31 0.38 19.59
C GLU A 111 -12.67 0.56 20.98
N GLU A 112 -12.25 -0.53 21.63
CA GLU A 112 -11.55 -0.50 22.94
C GLU A 112 -10.17 0.18 22.81
N TYR A 113 -9.40 -0.19 21.79
CA TYR A 113 -8.08 0.41 21.53
C TYR A 113 -8.15 1.88 21.22
N GLN A 114 -9.09 2.28 20.37
CA GLN A 114 -9.30 3.67 19.96
C GLN A 114 -10.08 4.49 21.02
N LYS A 115 -10.66 3.83 22.04
CA LYS A 115 -11.52 4.43 23.09
C LYS A 115 -12.70 5.23 22.50
N MET A 116 -13.21 4.81 21.36
CA MET A 116 -14.33 5.48 20.68
C MET A 116 -15.14 4.48 19.84
N PRO A 117 -16.46 4.75 19.65
CA PRO A 117 -17.33 3.88 18.89
C PRO A 117 -16.95 3.89 17.39
N MET A 118 -17.24 2.80 16.70
CA MET A 118 -16.94 2.59 15.27
C MET A 118 -17.49 3.73 14.38
N ARG A 119 -18.66 4.27 14.72
CA ARG A 119 -19.24 5.41 13.99
C ARG A 119 -18.29 6.60 13.97
N LYS A 120 -17.68 6.91 15.13
CA LYS A 120 -16.77 8.04 15.27
C LYS A 120 -15.43 7.76 14.59
N ILE A 121 -14.93 6.51 14.66
CA ILE A 121 -13.72 6.08 13.92
C ILE A 121 -13.96 6.26 12.43
N ARG A 122 -15.12 5.86 11.92
CA ARG A 122 -15.50 6.00 10.50
C ARG A 122 -15.60 7.47 10.09
N GLU A 123 -16.21 8.31 10.88
CA GLU A 123 -16.36 9.75 10.65
C GLU A 123 -14.99 10.42 10.56
N MET A 124 -14.12 10.21 11.55
CA MET A 124 -12.74 10.74 11.55
C MET A 124 -11.94 10.26 10.34
N LEU A 125 -12.07 8.99 9.97
CA LEU A 125 -11.37 8.44 8.82
C LEU A 125 -11.89 9.04 7.51
N TYR A 126 -13.21 9.21 7.40
CA TYR A 126 -13.82 9.87 6.25
C TYR A 126 -13.33 11.31 6.11
N ASP A 127 -13.36 12.11 7.19
CA ASP A 127 -12.91 13.50 7.17
C ASP A 127 -11.43 13.61 6.78
N ASN A 128 -10.58 12.76 7.33
CA ASN A 128 -9.16 12.71 7.00
C ASN A 128 -8.91 12.35 5.52
N LEU A 129 -9.57 11.31 5.02
CA LEU A 129 -9.43 10.90 3.63
C LEU A 129 -10.03 11.93 2.66
N HIS A 130 -11.17 12.53 3.02
CA HIS A 130 -11.79 13.59 2.24
C HIS A 130 -10.84 14.79 2.11
N ASN A 131 -10.32 15.30 3.23
CA ASN A 131 -9.40 16.44 3.24
C ASN A 131 -8.10 16.13 2.46
N ASN A 132 -7.54 14.94 2.62
CA ASN A 132 -6.35 14.51 1.87
C ASN A 132 -6.62 14.46 0.35
N ASN A 133 -7.77 13.93 -0.07
CA ASN A 133 -8.18 13.91 -1.47
C ASN A 133 -8.40 15.35 -2.01
N MET A 134 -9.06 16.21 -1.24
CA MET A 134 -9.25 17.62 -1.60
C MET A 134 -7.92 18.35 -1.82
N MET A 135 -6.98 18.21 -0.86
CA MET A 135 -5.65 18.80 -0.96
C MET A 135 -4.87 18.24 -2.17
N TYR A 136 -4.97 16.94 -2.41
CA TYR A 136 -4.35 16.30 -3.57
C TYR A 136 -4.89 16.87 -4.88
N MET A 137 -6.22 16.91 -5.04
CA MET A 137 -6.86 17.44 -6.24
C MET A 137 -6.56 18.93 -6.45
N MET A 138 -6.57 19.71 -5.37
CA MET A 138 -6.20 21.12 -5.44
C MET A 138 -4.75 21.29 -5.88
N ARG A 139 -3.82 20.49 -5.35
CA ARG A 139 -2.42 20.48 -5.77
C ARG A 139 -2.27 20.12 -7.24
N GLN A 140 -2.99 19.10 -7.71
CA GLN A 140 -3.03 18.73 -9.13
C GLN A 140 -3.52 19.89 -10.01
N LYS A 141 -4.55 20.61 -9.56
CA LYS A 141 -5.07 21.79 -10.25
C LYS A 141 -4.04 22.92 -10.33
N ILE A 142 -3.31 23.18 -9.25
CA ILE A 142 -2.24 24.20 -9.19
C ILE A 142 -1.08 23.81 -10.12
N VAL A 143 -0.63 22.55 -10.02
CA VAL A 143 0.48 22.06 -10.83
C VAL A 143 0.09 22.03 -12.31
N GLY A 144 -1.12 21.61 -12.64
CA GLY A 144 -1.60 21.49 -14.02
C GLY A 144 -0.73 20.58 -14.87
N GLU A 145 -0.89 20.66 -16.18
CA GLU A 145 -0.05 19.91 -17.12
C GLU A 145 1.35 20.54 -17.23
N ILE A 146 2.38 19.76 -16.94
CA ILE A 146 3.78 20.19 -17.10
C ILE A 146 4.34 19.57 -18.39
N LYS A 147 4.42 20.37 -19.44
CA LYS A 147 5.07 19.97 -20.70
C LYS A 147 6.56 20.33 -20.63
N VAL A 148 7.39 19.32 -20.73
CA VAL A 148 8.84 19.47 -20.67
C VAL A 148 9.44 19.07 -22.00
N SER A 149 10.21 19.96 -22.60
CA SER A 149 10.98 19.66 -23.82
C SER A 149 12.36 19.07 -23.47
N PRO A 150 12.97 18.28 -24.38
CA PRO A 150 14.32 17.77 -24.16
C PRO A 150 15.38 18.84 -23.86
N SER A 151 15.22 20.02 -24.44
CA SER A 151 16.13 21.15 -24.21
C SER A 151 16.03 21.71 -22.79
N LEU A 152 14.84 21.66 -22.18
CA LEU A 152 14.62 22.07 -20.79
C LEU A 152 15.25 21.08 -19.82
N VAL A 153 15.06 19.77 -20.05
CA VAL A 153 15.72 18.73 -19.24
C VAL A 153 17.23 18.87 -19.31
N ARG A 154 17.80 19.08 -20.51
CA ARG A 154 19.24 19.27 -20.67
C ARG A 154 19.75 20.45 -19.85
N ARG A 155 19.12 21.62 -20.00
CA ARG A 155 19.51 22.82 -19.23
C ARG A 155 19.39 22.59 -17.72
N TYR A 156 18.37 21.91 -17.28
CA TYR A 156 18.20 21.57 -15.87
C TYR A 156 19.36 20.70 -15.36
N VAL A 157 19.68 19.62 -16.06
CA VAL A 157 20.78 18.72 -15.69
C VAL A 157 22.12 19.44 -15.70
N GLU A 158 22.37 20.29 -16.72
CA GLU A 158 23.59 21.12 -16.82
C GLU A 158 23.69 22.15 -15.69
N SER A 159 22.56 22.59 -15.12
CA SER A 159 22.53 23.52 -13.97
C SER A 159 22.76 22.86 -12.63
N LEU A 160 22.66 21.51 -12.54
CA LEU A 160 22.85 20.80 -11.29
C LEU A 160 24.32 20.75 -10.88
N PRO A 161 24.61 20.95 -9.58
CA PRO A 161 25.93 20.62 -9.05
C PRO A 161 26.25 19.15 -9.30
N GLN A 162 27.50 18.81 -9.54
CA GLN A 162 27.95 17.44 -9.81
C GLN A 162 27.50 16.41 -8.75
N ASP A 163 27.38 16.83 -7.50
CA ASP A 163 26.96 16.00 -6.38
C ASP A 163 25.43 15.85 -6.30
N SER A 164 24.69 16.68 -7.03
CA SER A 164 23.21 16.64 -7.10
C SER A 164 22.70 15.88 -8.32
N ILE A 165 23.57 15.44 -9.22
CA ILE A 165 23.18 14.58 -10.33
C ILE A 165 22.78 13.23 -9.76
N PRO A 166 21.57 12.72 -10.05
CA PRO A 166 21.10 11.45 -9.54
C PRO A 166 22.05 10.31 -9.89
N PHE A 167 22.24 9.40 -8.96
CA PHE A 167 22.99 8.16 -9.20
C PHE A 167 22.02 7.06 -9.58
N ILE A 168 22.19 6.51 -10.77
CA ILE A 168 21.42 5.39 -11.27
C ILE A 168 22.12 4.11 -10.82
N GLN A 169 21.41 3.30 -10.08
CA GLN A 169 21.88 1.98 -9.66
C GLN A 169 22.02 1.07 -10.88
N GLU A 170 22.81 0.01 -10.73
CA GLU A 170 22.92 -1.04 -11.76
C GLU A 170 21.52 -1.55 -12.13
N GLN A 171 21.24 -1.65 -13.42
CA GLN A 171 19.98 -2.13 -13.97
C GLN A 171 20.21 -3.28 -14.92
N VAL A 172 19.31 -4.23 -14.90
CA VAL A 172 19.32 -5.40 -15.76
C VAL A 172 18.01 -5.54 -16.53
N GLU A 173 18.07 -6.03 -17.76
CA GLU A 173 16.91 -6.47 -18.53
C GLU A 173 17.00 -7.99 -18.68
N VAL A 174 15.96 -8.70 -18.24
CA VAL A 174 15.93 -10.15 -18.12
C VAL A 174 14.83 -10.72 -19.00
N GLN A 175 15.14 -11.76 -19.74
CA GLN A 175 14.16 -12.63 -20.39
C GLN A 175 14.00 -13.90 -19.56
N ILE A 176 12.77 -14.42 -19.45
CA ILE A 176 12.45 -15.61 -18.69
C ILE A 176 11.60 -16.58 -19.50
N ILE A 177 11.88 -17.87 -19.35
CA ILE A 177 11.01 -18.98 -19.74
C ILE A 177 10.55 -19.63 -18.45
N THR A 178 9.25 -19.72 -18.26
CA THR A 178 8.64 -20.36 -17.09
C THR A 178 7.83 -21.57 -17.53
N VAL A 179 7.98 -22.69 -16.82
CA VAL A 179 7.22 -23.92 -17.10
C VAL A 179 6.65 -24.46 -15.80
N GLU A 180 5.36 -24.80 -15.83
CA GLU A 180 4.68 -25.42 -14.69
C GLU A 180 4.92 -26.93 -14.71
N PRO A 181 5.55 -27.52 -13.67
CA PRO A 181 5.71 -28.97 -13.59
C PRO A 181 4.35 -29.64 -13.49
N ALA A 182 4.16 -30.77 -14.17
CA ALA A 182 2.92 -31.51 -14.16
C ALA A 182 2.59 -32.03 -12.74
N ILE A 183 1.35 -31.80 -12.31
CA ILE A 183 0.82 -32.37 -11.07
C ILE A 183 0.40 -33.82 -11.37
N ASN A 184 0.77 -34.75 -10.50
CA ASN A 184 0.36 -36.14 -10.65
C ASN A 184 -1.17 -36.24 -10.47
N LEU A 185 -1.83 -37.00 -11.33
CA LEU A 185 -3.29 -37.26 -11.24
C LEU A 185 -3.65 -37.87 -9.91
N ASP A 186 -2.83 -38.77 -9.36
CA ASP A 186 -3.06 -39.39 -8.04
C ASP A 186 -3.14 -38.33 -6.92
N GLU A 187 -2.37 -37.27 -7.00
CA GLU A 187 -2.42 -36.17 -6.02
C GLU A 187 -3.71 -35.37 -6.16
N ILE A 188 -4.14 -35.11 -7.39
CA ILE A 188 -5.43 -34.43 -7.66
C ILE A 188 -6.59 -35.29 -7.13
N ASP A 189 -6.59 -36.57 -7.39
CA ASP A 189 -7.64 -37.47 -6.95
C ASP A 189 -7.67 -37.60 -5.43
N ARG A 190 -6.52 -37.72 -4.79
CA ARG A 190 -6.38 -37.70 -3.33
C ARG A 190 -7.01 -36.43 -2.70
N ILE A 191 -6.71 -35.25 -3.24
CA ILE A 191 -7.27 -33.98 -2.75
C ILE A 191 -8.79 -33.94 -2.96
N LYS A 192 -9.26 -34.37 -4.12
CA LYS A 192 -10.70 -34.41 -4.40
C LYS A 192 -11.44 -35.40 -3.47
N GLU A 193 -10.83 -36.52 -3.12
CA GLU A 193 -11.37 -37.45 -2.14
C GLU A 193 -11.42 -36.87 -0.73
N GLU A 194 -10.33 -36.21 -0.27
CA GLU A 194 -10.31 -35.53 1.02
C GLU A 194 -11.41 -34.44 1.10
N LEU A 195 -11.58 -33.63 0.05
CA LEU A 195 -12.62 -32.60 0.04
C LEU A 195 -14.04 -33.17 0.00
N ARG A 196 -14.26 -34.33 -0.65
CA ARG A 196 -15.54 -35.03 -0.61
C ARG A 196 -15.83 -35.55 0.81
N ASP A 197 -14.85 -36.18 1.47
CA ASP A 197 -14.96 -36.61 2.87
C ASP A 197 -15.32 -35.43 3.78
N TYR A 198 -14.63 -34.31 3.65
CA TYR A 198 -14.94 -33.11 4.45
C TYR A 198 -16.36 -32.61 4.21
N ALA A 199 -16.79 -32.55 2.95
CA ALA A 199 -18.16 -32.14 2.62
C ALA A 199 -19.21 -33.09 3.19
N GLU A 200 -18.98 -34.43 3.16
CA GLU A 200 -19.88 -35.46 3.70
C GLU A 200 -19.99 -35.33 5.22
N ARG A 201 -18.88 -35.19 5.93
CA ARG A 201 -18.85 -35.05 7.39
C ARG A 201 -19.54 -33.76 7.86
N VAL A 202 -19.47 -32.68 7.08
CA VAL A 202 -20.24 -31.47 7.38
C VAL A 202 -21.72 -31.64 7.08
N ASN A 203 -22.07 -32.23 5.93
CA ASN A 203 -23.45 -32.41 5.51
C ASN A 203 -24.21 -33.43 6.40
N SER A 204 -23.51 -34.44 6.99
CA SER A 204 -24.06 -35.40 7.98
C SER A 204 -24.17 -34.80 9.38
N GLY A 205 -23.56 -33.64 9.65
CA GLY A 205 -23.53 -33.03 10.97
C GLY A 205 -22.50 -33.65 11.93
N GLU A 206 -21.59 -34.51 11.46
CA GLU A 206 -20.51 -35.10 12.24
C GLU A 206 -19.55 -34.06 12.78
N THR A 207 -19.26 -33.04 11.98
CA THR A 207 -18.35 -31.94 12.37
C THR A 207 -18.76 -30.63 11.74
N SER A 208 -18.28 -29.51 12.30
CA SER A 208 -18.54 -28.20 11.71
C SER A 208 -17.56 -27.89 10.57
N PHE A 209 -18.03 -27.16 9.57
CA PHE A 209 -17.18 -26.67 8.48
C PHE A 209 -16.00 -25.84 9.00
N SER A 210 -16.24 -24.97 10.01
CA SER A 210 -15.21 -24.14 10.61
C SER A 210 -14.11 -24.93 11.29
N THR A 211 -14.45 -26.06 11.92
CA THR A 211 -13.45 -26.95 12.52
C THR A 211 -12.54 -27.57 11.45
N LEU A 212 -13.12 -28.06 10.36
CA LEU A 212 -12.33 -28.61 9.25
C LEU A 212 -11.49 -27.54 8.55
N ALA A 213 -12.03 -26.33 8.38
CA ALA A 213 -11.28 -25.22 7.81
C ALA A 213 -10.08 -24.85 8.67
N LEU A 214 -10.24 -24.79 10.00
CA LEU A 214 -9.15 -24.50 10.93
C LEU A 214 -8.04 -25.57 10.87
N LEU A 215 -8.40 -26.84 10.70
CA LEU A 215 -7.46 -27.96 10.72
C LEU A 215 -6.79 -28.20 9.36
N TYR A 216 -7.52 -28.04 8.27
CA TYR A 216 -7.09 -28.55 6.95
C TYR A 216 -7.04 -27.52 5.83
N SER A 217 -7.60 -26.30 6.01
CA SER A 217 -7.53 -25.28 4.96
C SER A 217 -6.11 -24.75 4.79
N GLU A 218 -5.64 -24.71 3.56
CA GLU A 218 -4.35 -24.15 3.16
C GLU A 218 -4.47 -22.68 2.73
N ASP A 219 -5.59 -22.01 3.06
CA ASP A 219 -5.73 -20.55 2.92
C ASP A 219 -5.30 -19.85 4.22
N PRO A 220 -4.12 -19.21 4.27
CA PRO A 220 -3.64 -18.56 5.49
C PRO A 220 -4.50 -17.36 5.90
N GLY A 221 -5.23 -16.76 4.95
CA GLY A 221 -6.07 -15.59 5.18
C GLY A 221 -7.36 -15.89 5.94
N SER A 222 -7.93 -17.08 5.79
CA SER A 222 -9.21 -17.43 6.39
C SER A 222 -9.19 -18.66 7.30
N ALA A 223 -8.22 -19.57 7.16
CA ALA A 223 -8.16 -20.82 7.92
C ALA A 223 -8.34 -20.60 9.43
N ARG A 224 -7.62 -19.65 10.03
CA ARG A 224 -7.69 -19.34 11.46
C ARG A 224 -9.04 -18.77 11.91
N ARG A 225 -9.87 -18.30 10.98
CA ARG A 225 -11.23 -17.81 11.21
C ARG A 225 -12.29 -18.84 10.78
N GLY A 226 -11.93 -20.14 10.75
CA GLY A 226 -12.82 -21.20 10.29
C GLY A 226 -13.21 -21.12 8.82
N GLY A 227 -12.34 -20.53 7.99
CA GLY A 227 -12.54 -20.37 6.55
C GLY A 227 -13.40 -19.17 6.14
N GLU A 228 -13.84 -18.33 7.07
CA GLU A 228 -14.75 -17.21 6.79
C GLU A 228 -14.05 -16.06 6.04
N LEU A 229 -14.69 -15.58 4.96
CA LEU A 229 -14.19 -14.53 4.09
C LEU A 229 -14.84 -13.16 4.32
N GLY A 230 -15.93 -13.10 5.13
CA GLY A 230 -16.73 -11.89 5.30
C GLY A 230 -17.61 -11.57 4.07
N PHE A 231 -18.41 -10.50 4.17
CA PHE A 231 -19.27 -10.07 3.06
C PHE A 231 -18.46 -9.49 1.91
N ARG A 232 -18.53 -10.14 0.74
CA ARG A 232 -17.84 -9.73 -0.48
C ARG A 232 -18.76 -9.70 -1.68
N GLY A 233 -18.52 -8.74 -2.57
CA GLY A 233 -19.17 -8.66 -3.89
C GLY A 233 -18.54 -9.63 -4.89
N ARG A 234 -19.27 -9.91 -5.99
CA ARG A 234 -18.86 -10.89 -7.00
C ARG A 234 -17.47 -10.64 -7.59
N GLY A 235 -17.11 -9.38 -7.84
CA GLY A 235 -15.81 -8.99 -8.42
C GLY A 235 -14.60 -9.09 -7.46
N GLN A 236 -14.83 -9.48 -6.21
CA GLN A 236 -13.76 -9.68 -5.22
C GLN A 236 -13.31 -11.15 -5.12
N PHE A 237 -13.89 -12.03 -5.92
CA PHE A 237 -13.55 -13.45 -6.04
C PHE A 237 -13.10 -13.76 -7.47
N VAL A 238 -12.29 -14.81 -7.63
CA VAL A 238 -12.02 -15.36 -8.96
C VAL A 238 -13.31 -15.92 -9.57
N PRO A 239 -13.47 -15.91 -10.91
CA PRO A 239 -14.76 -16.19 -11.58
C PRO A 239 -15.40 -17.51 -11.20
N GLU A 240 -14.62 -18.58 -11.08
CA GLU A 240 -15.09 -19.93 -10.76
C GLU A 240 -15.62 -19.98 -9.32
N PHE A 241 -14.88 -19.41 -8.38
CA PHE A 241 -15.28 -19.31 -6.97
C PHE A 241 -16.52 -18.42 -6.82
N ALA A 242 -16.53 -17.26 -7.47
CA ALA A 242 -17.68 -16.35 -7.47
C ALA A 242 -18.93 -17.05 -7.96
N THR A 243 -18.84 -17.80 -9.06
CA THR A 243 -19.97 -18.52 -9.64
C THR A 243 -20.53 -19.57 -8.65
N ALA A 244 -19.66 -20.32 -8.00
CA ALA A 244 -20.08 -21.30 -7.01
C ALA A 244 -20.68 -20.63 -5.77
N ALA A 245 -20.01 -19.63 -5.19
CA ALA A 245 -20.43 -18.96 -3.96
C ALA A 245 -21.78 -18.25 -4.10
N PHE A 246 -22.01 -17.54 -5.23
CA PHE A 246 -23.28 -16.84 -5.47
C PHE A 246 -24.46 -17.75 -5.83
N ASN A 247 -24.21 -18.99 -6.28
CA ASN A 247 -25.24 -19.98 -6.54
C ASN A 247 -25.66 -20.76 -5.29
N LEU A 248 -24.94 -20.63 -4.18
CA LEU A 248 -25.35 -21.25 -2.91
C LEU A 248 -26.60 -20.57 -2.35
N THR A 249 -27.57 -21.38 -1.93
CA THR A 249 -28.84 -20.93 -1.34
C THR A 249 -29.11 -21.54 0.03
N ASP A 250 -28.46 -22.64 0.36
CA ASP A 250 -28.67 -23.39 1.60
C ASP A 250 -27.42 -23.36 2.48
N PRO A 251 -27.46 -22.64 3.62
CA PRO A 251 -26.31 -22.54 4.53
C PRO A 251 -25.92 -23.88 5.19
N SER A 252 -26.83 -24.89 5.20
CA SER A 252 -26.54 -26.18 5.78
C SER A 252 -25.72 -27.10 4.87
N LYS A 253 -25.61 -26.75 3.58
CA LYS A 253 -24.95 -27.57 2.56
C LYS A 253 -23.60 -27.00 2.13
N VAL A 254 -22.69 -27.93 1.82
CA VAL A 254 -21.39 -27.62 1.22
C VAL A 254 -21.50 -27.71 -0.31
N SER A 255 -20.79 -26.85 -1.00
CA SER A 255 -20.72 -26.83 -2.47
C SER A 255 -20.10 -28.13 -3.02
N LYS A 256 -20.26 -28.33 -4.34
CA LYS A 256 -19.36 -29.22 -5.08
C LYS A 256 -17.94 -28.66 -5.03
N ILE A 257 -16.94 -29.50 -5.34
CA ILE A 257 -15.55 -29.06 -5.46
C ILE A 257 -15.45 -28.02 -6.58
N VAL A 258 -14.82 -26.90 -6.26
CA VAL A 258 -14.55 -25.76 -7.19
C VAL A 258 -13.06 -25.72 -7.43
N GLU A 259 -12.66 -25.81 -8.69
CA GLU A 259 -11.27 -25.67 -9.11
C GLU A 259 -11.00 -24.22 -9.52
N THR A 260 -9.90 -23.66 -9.04
CA THR A 260 -9.44 -22.31 -9.34
C THR A 260 -7.92 -22.31 -9.55
N GLU A 261 -7.36 -21.19 -9.97
CA GLU A 261 -5.90 -21.01 -10.05
C GLU A 261 -5.17 -21.23 -8.70
N TYR A 262 -5.88 -21.10 -7.56
CA TYR A 262 -5.31 -21.29 -6.21
C TYR A 262 -5.37 -22.75 -5.73
N GLY A 263 -6.15 -23.62 -6.38
CA GLY A 263 -6.34 -25.01 -6.02
C GLY A 263 -7.82 -25.44 -6.00
N PHE A 264 -8.12 -26.43 -5.16
CA PHE A 264 -9.45 -27.00 -5.03
C PHE A 264 -10.14 -26.50 -3.77
N HIS A 265 -11.40 -26.09 -3.91
CA HIS A 265 -12.18 -25.50 -2.83
C HIS A 265 -13.48 -26.28 -2.61
N ILE A 266 -13.95 -26.30 -1.38
CA ILE A 266 -15.35 -26.48 -1.02
C ILE A 266 -15.82 -25.24 -0.27
N ILE A 267 -17.07 -24.85 -0.47
CA ILE A 267 -17.62 -23.56 0.00
C ILE A 267 -18.92 -23.82 0.75
N GLN A 268 -19.14 -23.13 1.86
CA GLN A 268 -20.41 -23.12 2.58
C GLN A 268 -20.90 -21.66 2.72
N LEU A 269 -22.19 -21.44 2.45
CA LEU A 269 -22.83 -20.15 2.65
C LEU A 269 -23.00 -19.88 4.15
N ILE A 270 -22.73 -18.65 4.58
CA ILE A 270 -23.05 -18.15 5.93
C ILE A 270 -24.26 -17.23 5.84
N ASP A 271 -24.21 -16.21 4.99
CA ASP A 271 -25.28 -15.22 4.82
C ASP A 271 -25.21 -14.57 3.43
N LYS A 272 -26.35 -14.06 2.95
CA LYS A 272 -26.44 -13.38 1.66
C LYS A 272 -27.22 -12.08 1.82
N ARG A 273 -26.63 -10.96 1.42
CA ARG A 273 -27.22 -9.61 1.54
C ARG A 273 -27.10 -8.87 0.22
N GLY A 274 -28.20 -8.77 -0.50
CA GLY A 274 -28.23 -8.11 -1.79
C GLY A 274 -27.23 -8.72 -2.78
N ASP A 275 -26.27 -7.91 -3.21
CA ASP A 275 -25.20 -8.26 -4.14
C ASP A 275 -23.92 -8.79 -3.47
N ARG A 276 -23.95 -9.04 -2.14
CA ARG A 276 -22.82 -9.56 -1.36
C ARG A 276 -23.15 -10.89 -0.71
N VAL A 277 -22.15 -11.76 -0.64
CA VAL A 277 -22.21 -13.03 0.05
C VAL A 277 -21.15 -13.11 1.14
N ASN A 278 -21.51 -13.67 2.30
CA ASN A 278 -20.57 -14.13 3.30
C ASN A 278 -20.51 -15.67 3.21
N VAL A 279 -19.33 -16.17 2.90
CA VAL A 279 -19.05 -17.59 2.76
C VAL A 279 -17.82 -17.98 3.57
N ARG A 280 -17.73 -19.28 3.89
CA ARG A 280 -16.51 -19.91 4.36
C ARG A 280 -16.05 -20.95 3.36
N HIS A 281 -14.73 -21.15 3.28
CA HIS A 281 -14.17 -22.14 2.36
C HIS A 281 -13.04 -22.96 2.99
N ILE A 282 -12.80 -24.14 2.42
CA ILE A 282 -11.60 -24.93 2.64
C ILE A 282 -10.86 -24.99 1.32
N LEU A 283 -9.62 -24.55 1.32
CA LEU A 283 -8.71 -24.62 0.18
C LEU A 283 -7.72 -25.78 0.38
N ARG A 284 -7.56 -26.61 -0.65
CA ARG A 284 -6.47 -27.59 -0.75
C ARG A 284 -5.69 -27.32 -2.02
N LYS A 285 -4.36 -27.27 -1.87
CA LYS A 285 -3.44 -27.00 -2.99
C LYS A 285 -2.75 -28.29 -3.41
N PRO A 286 -2.85 -28.70 -4.70
CA PRO A 286 -2.13 -29.87 -5.14
C PRO A 286 -0.62 -29.59 -5.11
N ARG A 287 0.13 -30.55 -4.62
CA ARG A 287 1.58 -30.44 -4.51
C ARG A 287 2.25 -31.09 -5.71
N VAL A 288 3.18 -30.35 -6.30
CA VAL A 288 4.04 -30.93 -7.33
C VAL A 288 5.01 -31.91 -6.69
N SER A 289 5.15 -33.09 -7.26
CA SER A 289 6.10 -34.07 -6.75
C SER A 289 7.55 -33.64 -7.05
N THR A 290 8.47 -34.05 -6.19
CA THR A 290 9.92 -33.81 -6.40
C THR A 290 10.41 -34.41 -7.73
N GLU A 291 9.82 -35.54 -8.13
CA GLU A 291 10.17 -36.19 -9.38
C GLU A 291 9.67 -35.40 -10.60
N SER A 292 8.45 -34.83 -10.55
CA SER A 292 7.96 -33.94 -11.61
C SER A 292 8.84 -32.68 -11.76
N ILE A 293 9.24 -32.08 -10.65
CA ILE A 293 10.18 -30.94 -10.67
C ILE A 293 11.50 -31.35 -11.31
N LYS A 294 12.09 -32.47 -10.88
CA LYS A 294 13.37 -32.96 -11.40
C LYS A 294 13.30 -33.24 -12.89
N GLN A 295 12.24 -33.90 -13.36
CA GLN A 295 12.06 -34.17 -14.79
C GLN A 295 11.94 -32.86 -15.59
N MET A 296 11.19 -31.88 -15.07
CA MET A 296 11.06 -30.56 -15.71
C MET A 296 12.38 -29.82 -15.76
N MET A 297 13.17 -29.86 -14.68
CA MET A 297 14.49 -29.28 -14.64
C MET A 297 15.44 -29.90 -15.71
N LEU A 298 15.37 -31.21 -15.91
CA LEU A 298 16.14 -31.90 -16.98
C LEU A 298 15.70 -31.46 -18.38
N ASN A 299 14.38 -31.30 -18.59
CA ASN A 299 13.88 -30.82 -19.89
C ASN A 299 14.33 -29.38 -20.16
N LEU A 300 14.24 -28.50 -19.17
CA LEU A 300 14.71 -27.11 -19.27
C LEU A 300 16.24 -27.02 -19.44
N ASP A 301 17.02 -27.94 -18.84
CA ASP A 301 18.47 -27.97 -19.04
C ASP A 301 18.83 -28.36 -20.48
N SER A 302 18.08 -29.30 -21.07
CA SER A 302 18.22 -29.63 -22.48
C SER A 302 17.90 -28.44 -23.38
N LEU A 303 16.80 -27.75 -23.14
CA LEU A 303 16.41 -26.53 -23.86
C LEU A 303 17.47 -25.43 -23.70
N ALA A 304 17.96 -25.20 -22.49
CA ALA A 304 19.01 -24.22 -22.24
C ALA A 304 20.32 -24.54 -23.00
N ARG A 305 20.65 -25.83 -23.18
CA ARG A 305 21.79 -26.25 -24.00
C ARG A 305 21.58 -25.97 -25.49
N GLU A 306 20.38 -26.24 -26.02
CA GLU A 306 20.05 -25.93 -27.42
C GLU A 306 20.10 -24.42 -27.69
N ILE A 307 19.63 -23.60 -26.74
CA ILE A 307 19.71 -22.12 -26.83
C ILE A 307 21.18 -21.67 -26.80
N ARG A 308 22.02 -22.22 -25.89
CA ARG A 308 23.45 -21.89 -25.81
C ARG A 308 24.25 -22.32 -27.04
N GLN A 309 23.76 -23.30 -27.80
CA GLN A 309 24.34 -23.77 -29.05
C GLN A 309 23.80 -23.08 -30.30
N ASP A 310 22.97 -22.03 -30.09
CA ASP A 310 22.28 -21.29 -31.16
C ASP A 310 21.40 -22.16 -32.08
N SER A 311 20.95 -23.35 -31.59
CA SER A 311 20.06 -24.24 -32.34
C SER A 311 18.63 -23.72 -32.37
N ILE A 312 18.24 -22.96 -31.35
CA ILE A 312 16.98 -22.25 -31.22
C ILE A 312 17.23 -20.92 -30.52
N THR A 313 16.47 -19.87 -30.87
CA THR A 313 16.56 -18.59 -30.16
C THR A 313 15.82 -18.67 -28.84
N PHE A 314 16.19 -17.80 -27.86
CA PHE A 314 15.51 -17.74 -26.60
C PHE A 314 14.02 -17.30 -26.80
N GLU A 315 13.80 -16.39 -27.72
CA GLU A 315 12.50 -15.86 -28.11
C GLU A 315 11.57 -16.94 -28.70
N ASP A 316 12.08 -17.79 -29.59
CA ASP A 316 11.33 -18.93 -30.15
C ASP A 316 11.00 -19.95 -29.06
N ALA A 317 11.94 -20.23 -28.17
CA ALA A 317 11.72 -21.13 -27.04
C ALA A 317 10.67 -20.59 -26.05
N VAL A 318 10.61 -19.25 -25.84
CA VAL A 318 9.53 -18.60 -25.05
C VAL A 318 8.18 -18.92 -25.65
N VAL A 319 8.00 -18.70 -26.96
CA VAL A 319 6.72 -18.94 -27.65
C VAL A 319 6.34 -20.41 -27.60
N MET A 320 7.30 -21.32 -27.67
CA MET A 320 7.05 -22.76 -27.69
C MET A 320 6.59 -23.32 -26.35
N CYS A 321 7.13 -22.84 -25.23
CA CYS A 321 6.96 -23.55 -23.96
C CYS A 321 6.73 -22.66 -22.72
N SER A 322 6.86 -21.32 -22.82
CA SER A 322 6.66 -20.50 -21.64
C SER A 322 5.19 -20.48 -21.19
N PHE A 323 4.95 -20.80 -19.92
CA PHE A 323 3.61 -20.83 -19.30
C PHE A 323 3.05 -19.44 -19.04
N ASP A 324 3.90 -18.52 -18.63
CA ASP A 324 3.47 -17.16 -18.28
C ASP A 324 3.09 -16.35 -19.53
N LYS A 325 1.80 -16.04 -19.64
CA LYS A 325 1.24 -15.31 -20.79
C LYS A 325 1.76 -13.89 -20.93
N GLU A 326 2.09 -13.22 -19.82
CA GLU A 326 2.55 -11.83 -19.84
C GLU A 326 3.93 -11.76 -20.51
N THR A 327 4.88 -12.59 -20.07
CA THR A 327 6.22 -12.64 -20.66
C THR A 327 6.24 -13.36 -22.01
N ASN A 328 5.40 -14.38 -22.22
CA ASN A 328 5.30 -15.09 -23.50
C ASN A 328 4.96 -14.12 -24.65
N ASN A 329 3.94 -13.27 -24.48
CA ASN A 329 3.53 -12.29 -25.50
C ASN A 329 4.59 -11.20 -25.75
N ASN A 330 5.60 -11.10 -24.92
CA ASN A 330 6.67 -10.11 -24.98
C ASN A 330 8.06 -10.74 -25.11
N HIS A 331 8.17 -11.83 -25.86
CA HIS A 331 9.46 -12.50 -26.14
C HIS A 331 10.25 -12.86 -24.87
N GLY A 332 9.56 -13.14 -23.77
CA GLY A 332 10.15 -13.49 -22.49
C GLY A 332 10.61 -12.30 -21.63
N ILE A 333 10.53 -11.07 -22.11
CA ILE A 333 11.00 -9.89 -21.37
C ILE A 333 10.12 -9.69 -20.12
N MET A 334 10.76 -9.59 -18.97
CA MET A 334 10.10 -9.26 -17.70
C MET A 334 9.80 -7.77 -17.62
N PHE A 335 8.67 -7.43 -16.98
CA PHE A 335 8.28 -6.04 -16.67
C PHE A 335 8.03 -5.85 -15.20
N ASN A 336 8.43 -4.68 -14.72
CA ASN A 336 7.99 -4.20 -13.44
C ASN A 336 6.52 -3.76 -13.56
N LYS A 337 5.62 -4.42 -12.80
CA LYS A 337 4.16 -4.17 -12.88
C LYS A 337 3.76 -2.79 -12.39
N GLU A 338 4.57 -2.17 -11.53
CA GLU A 338 4.29 -0.84 -10.99
C GLU A 338 4.72 0.28 -11.94
N THR A 339 5.89 0.13 -12.56
CA THR A 339 6.48 1.16 -13.41
C THR A 339 6.28 0.92 -14.90
N GLY A 340 5.95 -0.32 -15.31
CA GLY A 340 5.88 -0.74 -16.72
C GLY A 340 7.25 -0.84 -17.40
N ALA A 341 8.34 -0.64 -16.67
CA ALA A 341 9.71 -0.69 -17.21
C ALA A 341 10.20 -2.13 -17.37
N SER A 342 10.97 -2.40 -18.42
CA SER A 342 11.67 -3.68 -18.64
C SER A 342 13.02 -3.77 -17.93
N ARG A 343 13.54 -2.65 -17.43
CA ARG A 343 14.78 -2.57 -16.66
C ARG A 343 14.48 -2.61 -15.17
N PHE A 344 15.21 -3.45 -14.46
CA PHE A 344 15.11 -3.66 -13.02
C PHE A 344 16.41 -3.35 -12.32
N GLN A 345 16.34 -2.76 -11.13
CA GLN A 345 17.41 -2.94 -10.16
C GLN A 345 17.34 -4.37 -9.62
N LEU A 346 18.45 -4.97 -9.21
CA LEU A 346 18.46 -6.34 -8.70
C LEU A 346 17.48 -6.57 -7.54
N GLN A 347 17.29 -5.56 -6.69
CA GLN A 347 16.37 -5.63 -5.57
C GLN A 347 14.88 -5.62 -5.94
N ASP A 348 14.55 -5.18 -7.16
CA ASP A 348 13.17 -5.08 -7.66
C ASP A 348 12.74 -6.36 -8.40
N LEU A 349 13.69 -7.26 -8.67
CA LEU A 349 13.42 -8.58 -9.23
C LEU A 349 12.89 -9.54 -8.17
N PRO A 350 12.06 -10.54 -8.55
CA PRO A 350 11.76 -11.66 -7.68
C PRO A 350 13.04 -12.29 -7.13
N VAL A 351 13.06 -12.60 -5.82
CA VAL A 351 14.27 -13.04 -5.11
C VAL A 351 14.99 -14.21 -5.77
N ASP A 352 14.24 -15.18 -6.31
CA ASP A 352 14.82 -16.34 -6.99
C ASP A 352 15.47 -15.94 -8.32
N VAL A 353 14.89 -15.00 -9.06
CA VAL A 353 15.45 -14.44 -10.31
C VAL A 353 16.69 -13.60 -10.00
N ALA A 354 16.60 -12.70 -9.02
CA ALA A 354 17.73 -11.85 -8.61
C ALA A 354 18.96 -12.68 -8.24
N ARG A 355 18.77 -13.77 -7.49
CA ARG A 355 19.85 -14.68 -7.10
C ARG A 355 20.54 -15.33 -8.29
N VAL A 356 19.79 -15.64 -9.35
CA VAL A 356 20.34 -16.28 -10.57
C VAL A 356 21.01 -15.25 -11.46
N VAL A 357 20.42 -14.05 -11.60
CA VAL A 357 20.97 -12.94 -12.42
C VAL A 357 22.30 -12.44 -11.85
N ASP A 358 22.44 -12.47 -10.51
CA ASP A 358 23.66 -12.04 -9.84
C ASP A 358 24.85 -12.87 -10.32
N GLY A 359 25.82 -12.22 -10.94
CA GLY A 359 27.01 -12.84 -11.53
C GLY A 359 26.88 -13.33 -12.98
N MET A 360 25.70 -13.24 -13.62
CA MET A 360 25.55 -13.57 -15.06
C MET A 360 26.18 -12.51 -15.95
N ARG A 361 26.63 -12.95 -17.13
CA ARG A 361 27.11 -12.07 -18.21
C ARG A 361 25.98 -11.79 -19.20
N VAL A 362 26.04 -10.61 -19.82
CA VAL A 362 25.08 -10.26 -20.88
C VAL A 362 25.10 -11.33 -22.00
N GLY A 363 23.92 -11.80 -22.38
CA GLY A 363 23.71 -12.89 -23.36
C GLY A 363 23.72 -14.28 -22.74
N GLU A 364 24.15 -14.43 -21.50
CA GLU A 364 24.21 -15.74 -20.83
C GLU A 364 22.82 -16.28 -20.52
N VAL A 365 22.63 -17.59 -20.69
CA VAL A 365 21.42 -18.33 -20.30
C VAL A 365 21.74 -19.15 -19.05
N SER A 366 20.89 -19.00 -18.02
CA SER A 366 21.08 -19.67 -16.73
C SER A 366 20.93 -21.20 -16.83
N SER A 367 21.37 -21.88 -15.79
CA SER A 367 20.87 -23.22 -15.48
C SER A 367 19.43 -23.14 -15.02
N PRO A 368 18.61 -24.21 -15.16
CA PRO A 368 17.26 -24.26 -14.65
C PRO A 368 17.23 -24.06 -13.14
N PHE A 369 16.21 -23.35 -12.67
CA PHE A 369 15.96 -23.15 -11.24
C PHE A 369 14.46 -23.20 -10.95
N THR A 370 14.10 -23.35 -9.68
CA THR A 370 12.71 -23.28 -9.22
C THR A 370 12.44 -21.92 -8.62
N MET A 371 11.25 -21.38 -8.85
CA MET A 371 10.76 -20.18 -8.19
C MET A 371 9.33 -20.38 -7.72
N ARG A 372 8.92 -19.53 -6.75
CA ARG A 372 7.59 -19.59 -6.18
C ARG A 372 6.81 -18.34 -6.60
N LEU A 373 5.63 -18.57 -7.18
CA LEU A 373 4.69 -17.50 -7.53
C LEU A 373 3.94 -17.00 -6.29
N ASP A 374 3.32 -15.81 -6.37
CA ASP A 374 2.53 -15.18 -5.28
C ASP A 374 1.34 -16.07 -4.83
N ASN A 375 0.76 -16.84 -5.75
CA ASN A 375 -0.29 -17.82 -5.43
C ASN A 375 0.23 -19.08 -4.70
N GLY A 376 1.56 -19.16 -4.49
CA GLY A 376 2.24 -20.25 -3.81
C GLY A 376 2.58 -21.46 -4.68
N LYS A 377 2.32 -21.42 -5.99
CA LYS A 377 2.74 -22.46 -6.93
C LYS A 377 4.24 -22.44 -7.14
N THR A 378 4.85 -23.63 -7.23
CA THR A 378 6.25 -23.81 -7.63
C THR A 378 6.32 -24.04 -9.13
N ILE A 379 7.13 -23.24 -9.82
CA ILE A 379 7.41 -23.36 -11.25
C ILE A 379 8.90 -23.54 -11.47
N CYS A 380 9.28 -24.05 -12.64
CA CYS A 380 10.65 -24.13 -13.11
C CYS A 380 10.91 -23.04 -14.14
N ALA A 381 12.10 -22.47 -14.12
CA ALA A 381 12.46 -21.39 -15.02
C ALA A 381 13.90 -21.47 -15.50
N ILE A 382 14.17 -20.86 -16.65
CA ILE A 382 15.48 -20.43 -17.11
C ILE A 382 15.41 -18.97 -17.49
N ILE A 383 16.48 -18.24 -17.33
CA ILE A 383 16.58 -16.83 -17.70
C ILE A 383 17.74 -16.57 -18.63
N LYS A 384 17.63 -15.50 -19.41
CA LYS A 384 18.71 -14.91 -20.20
C LYS A 384 18.91 -13.47 -19.75
N LEU A 385 20.14 -13.11 -19.40
CA LEU A 385 20.48 -11.71 -19.14
C LEU A 385 20.61 -10.99 -20.48
N LYS A 386 19.57 -10.22 -20.83
CA LYS A 386 19.50 -9.55 -22.14
C LYS A 386 20.40 -8.32 -22.21
N SER A 387 20.36 -7.50 -21.17
CA SER A 387 21.23 -6.33 -21.06
C SER A 387 21.55 -6.00 -19.61
N LYS A 388 22.66 -5.31 -19.42
CA LYS A 388 23.11 -4.80 -18.13
C LYS A 388 23.63 -3.37 -18.31
N VAL A 389 23.18 -2.48 -17.48
CA VAL A 389 23.67 -1.09 -17.41
C VAL A 389 24.33 -0.93 -16.05
N ASP A 390 25.62 -0.67 -16.05
CA ASP A 390 26.37 -0.47 -14.81
C ASP A 390 25.89 0.79 -14.07
N ALA A 391 26.08 0.78 -12.77
CA ALA A 391 25.75 1.92 -11.93
C ALA A 391 26.54 3.17 -12.37
N HIS A 392 25.85 4.30 -12.57
CA HIS A 392 26.45 5.51 -13.08
C HIS A 392 25.72 6.78 -12.63
N LYS A 393 26.34 7.93 -12.78
CA LYS A 393 25.62 9.21 -12.66
C LYS A 393 24.71 9.40 -13.86
N ALA A 394 23.46 9.78 -13.61
CA ALA A 394 22.45 9.95 -14.65
C ALA A 394 22.95 10.86 -15.79
N ASN A 395 22.69 10.43 -17.01
CA ASN A 395 23.01 11.19 -18.22
C ASN A 395 21.81 11.29 -19.16
N ILE A 396 21.76 12.33 -19.98
CA ILE A 396 20.60 12.60 -20.84
C ILE A 396 20.41 11.54 -21.93
N LYS A 397 21.48 10.87 -22.34
CA LYS A 397 21.42 9.89 -23.43
C LYS A 397 20.67 8.61 -23.00
N ASP A 398 20.99 8.12 -21.81
CA ASP A 398 20.55 6.83 -21.33
C ASP A 398 19.38 6.93 -20.34
N ASP A 399 19.26 8.07 -19.60
CA ASP A 399 18.34 8.23 -18.47
C ASP A 399 17.35 9.41 -18.67
N TYR A 400 17.07 9.76 -19.92
CA TYR A 400 16.23 10.93 -20.25
C TYR A 400 14.88 10.92 -19.54
N GLU A 401 14.15 9.79 -19.51
CA GLU A 401 12.82 9.71 -18.90
C GLU A 401 12.91 9.92 -17.38
N VAL A 402 13.89 9.32 -16.71
CA VAL A 402 14.13 9.51 -15.27
C VAL A 402 14.43 10.97 -14.95
N LEU A 403 15.32 11.59 -15.72
CA LEU A 403 15.70 13.00 -15.55
C LEU A 403 14.52 13.94 -15.85
N LYS A 404 13.69 13.61 -16.82
CA LYS A 404 12.47 14.33 -17.16
C LYS A 404 11.46 14.28 -16.03
N GLU A 405 11.22 13.10 -15.43
CA GLU A 405 10.32 12.94 -14.28
C GLU A 405 10.81 13.73 -13.06
N ILE A 406 12.11 13.68 -12.77
CA ILE A 406 12.72 14.47 -11.69
C ILE A 406 12.49 15.97 -11.94
N TYR A 407 12.70 16.43 -13.16
CA TYR A 407 12.50 17.83 -13.51
C TYR A 407 11.03 18.23 -13.48
N GLN A 408 10.11 17.37 -13.95
CA GLN A 408 8.66 17.61 -13.85
C GLN A 408 8.22 17.72 -12.39
N ARG A 409 8.71 16.85 -11.52
CA ARG A 409 8.43 16.89 -10.08
C ARG A 409 8.89 18.19 -9.46
N LYS A 410 10.16 18.59 -9.76
CA LYS A 410 10.70 19.87 -9.30
C LYS A 410 9.85 21.05 -9.76
N MET A 411 9.47 21.10 -11.02
CA MET A 411 8.59 22.16 -11.54
C MET A 411 7.23 22.17 -10.84
N GLY A 412 6.67 21.01 -10.52
CA GLY A 412 5.42 20.90 -9.76
C GLY A 412 5.57 21.43 -8.33
N GLU A 413 6.68 21.12 -7.68
CA GLU A 413 7.01 21.64 -6.35
C GLU A 413 7.21 23.16 -6.38
N ASP A 414 7.94 23.68 -7.36
CA ASP A 414 8.17 25.12 -7.54
C ASP A 414 6.83 25.87 -7.75
N ARG A 415 5.96 25.38 -8.66
CA ARG A 415 4.61 25.95 -8.86
C ARG A 415 3.78 25.94 -7.59
N THR A 416 3.82 24.84 -6.83
CA THR A 416 3.11 24.71 -5.57
C THR A 416 3.63 25.71 -4.53
N ASN A 417 4.95 25.80 -4.40
CA ASN A 417 5.58 26.74 -3.46
C ASN A 417 5.29 28.21 -3.82
N ASP A 418 5.32 28.55 -5.10
CA ASP A 418 5.01 29.90 -5.57
C ASP A 418 3.55 30.25 -5.32
N TRP A 419 2.63 29.30 -5.55
CA TRP A 419 1.22 29.45 -5.23
C TRP A 419 0.99 29.67 -3.72
N ILE A 420 1.66 28.91 -2.84
CA ILE A 420 1.59 29.11 -1.38
C ILE A 420 2.07 30.52 -1.02
N ARG A 421 3.23 30.98 -1.58
CA ARG A 421 3.78 32.32 -1.35
C ARG A 421 2.85 33.45 -1.79
N GLU A 422 2.03 33.25 -2.80
CA GLU A 422 1.02 34.21 -3.22
C GLU A 422 -0.20 34.18 -2.31
N LYS A 423 -0.72 33.01 -2.02
CA LYS A 423 -1.96 32.84 -1.24
C LYS A 423 -1.81 33.27 0.21
N GLN A 424 -0.69 32.98 0.85
CA GLN A 424 -0.42 33.42 2.23
C GLN A 424 -0.49 34.94 2.43
N LYS A 425 -0.33 35.74 1.34
CA LYS A 425 -0.42 37.20 1.39
C LYS A 425 -1.85 37.72 1.29
N SER A 426 -2.76 36.95 0.71
CA SER A 426 -4.13 37.36 0.39
C SER A 426 -5.18 36.79 1.34
N ILE A 427 -4.90 35.70 2.02
CA ILE A 427 -5.82 35.08 2.97
C ILE A 427 -5.75 35.78 4.35
N TYR A 428 -6.86 35.73 5.09
CA TYR A 428 -6.84 36.17 6.49
C TYR A 428 -6.08 35.15 7.34
N VAL A 429 -5.04 35.61 8.04
CA VAL A 429 -4.26 34.77 8.96
C VAL A 429 -4.05 35.50 10.27
N ARG A 430 -4.28 34.80 11.37
CA ARG A 430 -3.97 35.27 12.71
C ARG A 430 -3.16 34.20 13.45
N LEU A 431 -2.08 34.63 14.09
CA LEU A 431 -1.23 33.79 14.94
C LEU A 431 -1.38 34.27 16.38
N ASN A 432 -1.88 33.40 17.27
CA ASN A 432 -2.08 33.73 18.68
C ASN A 432 -1.02 33.09 19.59
N GLY A 433 -0.20 32.17 19.08
CA GLY A 433 0.77 31.41 19.84
C GLY A 433 2.16 32.03 19.84
N ASP A 434 3.07 31.34 20.53
CA ASP A 434 4.47 31.72 20.69
C ASP A 434 5.36 31.09 19.57
N ALA A 435 4.77 30.83 18.39
CA ALA A 435 5.49 30.23 17.28
C ALA A 435 6.63 31.13 16.80
N LYS A 436 7.78 30.56 16.55
CA LYS A 436 8.97 31.23 16.07
C LYS A 436 8.87 31.41 14.57
N ARG A 437 8.62 32.65 14.14
CA ARG A 437 8.43 32.98 12.71
C ARG A 437 9.67 32.72 11.86
N GLU A 438 10.85 32.72 12.47
CA GLU A 438 12.13 32.39 11.82
C GLU A 438 12.24 30.92 11.39
N ASP A 439 11.46 30.03 12.01
CA ASP A 439 11.42 28.59 11.69
C ASP A 439 10.41 28.26 10.59
N PHE A 440 9.69 29.25 10.05
CA PHE A 440 8.71 29.03 9.00
C PHE A 440 9.38 28.77 7.65
N LYS A 441 8.92 27.75 6.97
CA LYS A 441 9.31 27.45 5.59
C LYS A 441 8.86 28.52 4.59
N TYR A 442 7.74 29.18 4.91
CA TYR A 442 7.13 30.23 4.10
C TYR A 442 7.06 31.56 4.89
N PRO A 443 8.14 32.32 5.01
CA PRO A 443 8.20 33.50 5.89
C PRO A 443 7.35 34.69 5.43
N GLY A 444 6.64 34.57 4.31
CA GLY A 444 5.83 35.64 3.72
C GLY A 444 4.40 35.74 4.26
N TRP A 445 4.06 35.08 5.37
CA TRP A 445 2.75 35.20 6.01
C TRP A 445 2.47 36.66 6.46
N VAL A 446 1.29 37.18 6.10
CA VAL A 446 0.81 38.49 6.52
C VAL A 446 -0.24 38.31 7.60
N PHE A 447 0.18 38.46 8.84
CA PHE A 447 -0.72 38.30 9.99
C PHE A 447 -1.61 39.53 10.17
N TYR A 448 -2.81 39.32 10.68
CA TYR A 448 -3.78 40.40 10.89
C TYR A 448 -3.25 41.50 11.83
N GLU A 449 -2.48 41.14 12.84
CA GLU A 449 -1.88 42.05 13.80
C GLU A 449 -0.81 42.97 13.15
N ASP A 450 -0.19 42.53 12.07
CA ASP A 450 0.85 43.30 11.34
C ASP A 450 0.24 44.36 10.40
N LYS A 451 -1.11 44.36 10.23
CA LYS A 451 -1.85 45.30 9.38
C LYS A 451 -2.32 46.57 10.11
N LYS A 452 -1.95 46.72 11.40
CA LYS A 452 -2.15 47.95 12.18
C LYS A 452 -0.91 48.77 12.17
#